data_0d81b390de1446f44a88b2b456f38731
#
_entry.id   0d81b390de1446f44a88b2b456f38731
#
_cell.length_a   1.000
_cell.length_b   1.000
_cell.length_c   1.000
_cell.angle_alpha   90.00
_cell.angle_beta   90.00
_cell.angle_gamma   90.00
#
_symmetry.space_group_name_H-M   'P 1'
#
loop_
_entity.id
_entity.type
_entity.pdbx_description
1 polymer ?
#
loop_
_entity_poly.entity_id
_entity_poly.type
_entity_poly.pdbx_seq_one_letter_code
_entity_poly.pdbx_strand_id
1 'polypeptide(L)'
;MTKTIIHFFLVILTLSGLSLQAQKRILYNIQVTYPDGLKKNSTVYLDINNDKADFYEARFITPGQKPSGLVQAIERKSGTSENTILVQDFKLNSFRIKTTDILDWKLTNDYKTVEKYKLQKATALFGGRNWNVWFCNEIPLAEGPYKFNGLPGLVFEAEDTDGVFKYSLMKIENLSKSSVQPTLNVKNAVNITWEKYNKLLSDFYENPYQKERESAQKGNEIVYEDKEMKVQDFTKMTKDFQAMIRKNLPPYVEADKNFLLNKTN
;
A
#
# COMPACT_ATOMS: atom_id res chain seq x y z
N MET A 1 -63.38 25.29 40.33
CA MET A 1 -62.88 23.96 39.90
C MET A 1 -61.79 24.21 38.82
N THR A 2 -60.56 24.32 39.22
CA THR A 2 -59.41 24.60 38.35
C THR A 2 -58.74 23.26 38.02
N LYS A 3 -58.74 22.88 36.73
CA LYS A 3 -58.05 21.69 36.22
C LYS A 3 -56.59 22.01 35.95
N THR A 4 -55.68 21.49 36.77
CA THR A 4 -54.26 21.56 36.56
C THR A 4 -53.84 20.51 35.53
N ILE A 5 -53.38 20.97 34.35
CA ILE A 5 -52.83 20.10 33.32
C ILE A 5 -51.33 19.91 33.62
N ILE A 6 -50.93 18.71 34.02
CA ILE A 6 -49.54 18.34 34.21
C ILE A 6 -48.97 17.97 32.84
N HIS A 7 -48.07 18.75 32.29
CA HIS A 7 -47.32 18.44 31.08
C HIS A 7 -46.11 17.55 31.48
N PHE A 8 -46.16 16.29 31.13
CA PHE A 8 -45.04 15.36 31.26
C PHE A 8 -44.06 15.63 30.10
N PHE A 9 -42.99 16.34 30.36
CA PHE A 9 -41.87 16.51 29.41
C PHE A 9 -41.02 15.22 29.43
N LEU A 10 -41.23 14.36 28.41
CA LEU A 10 -40.37 13.20 28.17
C LEU A 10 -39.05 13.69 27.57
N VAL A 11 -38.04 13.89 28.42
CA VAL A 11 -36.65 14.14 27.97
C VAL A 11 -36.08 12.84 27.43
N ILE A 12 -36.14 12.67 26.09
CA ILE A 12 -35.40 11.61 25.41
C ILE A 12 -33.93 11.99 25.41
N LEU A 13 -33.19 11.46 26.40
CA LEU A 13 -31.75 11.54 26.44
C LEU A 13 -31.20 10.61 25.35
N THR A 14 -30.97 11.15 24.13
CA THR A 14 -30.21 10.45 23.11
C THR A 14 -28.77 10.34 23.61
N LEU A 15 -28.45 9.23 24.28
CA LEU A 15 -27.07 8.80 24.44
C LEU A 15 -26.54 8.53 23.01
N SER A 16 -25.97 9.55 22.39
CA SER A 16 -25.02 9.36 21.31
C SER A 16 -23.84 8.61 21.93
N GLY A 17 -23.91 7.29 21.92
CA GLY A 17 -22.80 6.44 22.29
C GLY A 17 -21.65 6.79 21.34
N LEU A 18 -20.70 7.59 21.83
CA LEU A 18 -19.36 7.65 21.27
C LEU A 18 -18.82 6.22 21.35
N SER A 19 -19.05 5.44 20.32
CA SER A 19 -18.39 4.18 20.12
C SER A 19 -16.90 4.49 20.04
N LEU A 20 -16.23 4.36 21.18
CA LEU A 20 -14.77 4.38 21.23
C LEU A 20 -14.32 3.14 20.44
N GLN A 21 -14.18 3.30 19.12
CA GLN A 21 -13.77 2.21 18.26
C GLN A 21 -12.37 1.78 18.74
N ALA A 22 -12.29 0.59 19.33
CA ALA A 22 -11.04 0.07 19.86
C ALA A 22 -10.01 0.06 18.72
N GLN A 23 -8.87 0.69 18.98
CA GLN A 23 -7.77 0.70 18.02
C GLN A 23 -7.33 -0.74 17.74
N LYS A 24 -7.22 -1.10 16.48
CA LYS A 24 -6.90 -2.48 16.07
C LYS A 24 -5.70 -2.52 15.14
N ARG A 25 -4.88 -3.54 15.31
CA ARG A 25 -3.86 -3.96 14.35
C ARG A 25 -4.29 -5.26 13.71
N ILE A 26 -4.32 -5.28 12.40
CA ILE A 26 -4.68 -6.44 11.60
C ILE A 26 -3.43 -6.85 10.83
N LEU A 27 -3.03 -8.11 10.99
CA LEU A 27 -1.87 -8.69 10.35
C LEU A 27 -2.32 -9.47 9.13
N TYR A 28 -1.68 -9.21 8.00
CA TYR A 28 -1.86 -9.98 6.78
C TYR A 28 -0.52 -10.59 6.33
N ASN A 29 -0.57 -11.79 5.79
CA ASN A 29 0.46 -12.28 4.89
C ASN A 29 0.17 -11.75 3.49
N ILE A 30 1.16 -11.12 2.84
CA ILE A 30 1.13 -10.89 1.41
C ILE A 30 2.04 -11.90 0.73
N GLN A 31 1.53 -12.62 -0.27
CA GLN A 31 2.30 -13.43 -1.19
C GLN A 31 2.34 -12.74 -2.55
N VAL A 32 3.54 -12.59 -3.10
CA VAL A 32 3.75 -12.01 -4.43
C VAL A 32 4.45 -13.04 -5.31
N THR A 33 3.85 -13.33 -6.46
CA THR A 33 4.43 -14.21 -7.47
C THR A 33 5.14 -13.37 -8.53
N TYR A 34 6.44 -13.58 -8.69
CA TYR A 34 7.28 -12.91 -9.69
C TYR A 34 7.12 -13.56 -11.07
N PRO A 35 7.50 -12.86 -12.17
CA PRO A 35 7.40 -13.39 -13.53
C PRO A 35 8.16 -14.71 -13.75
N ASP A 36 9.22 -14.98 -12.99
CA ASP A 36 9.99 -16.21 -13.01
C ASP A 36 9.36 -17.35 -12.20
N GLY A 37 8.18 -17.12 -11.62
CA GLY A 37 7.45 -18.05 -10.76
C GLY A 37 7.91 -18.05 -9.29
N LEU A 38 8.93 -17.27 -8.93
CA LEU A 38 9.36 -17.14 -7.54
C LEU A 38 8.24 -16.49 -6.70
N LYS A 39 7.90 -17.12 -5.58
CA LYS A 39 6.94 -16.59 -4.61
C LYS A 39 7.67 -16.01 -3.41
N LYS A 40 7.37 -14.75 -3.09
CA LYS A 40 7.86 -14.10 -1.85
C LYS A 40 6.68 -13.80 -0.93
N ASN A 41 6.91 -13.99 0.36
CA ASN A 41 5.94 -13.67 1.41
C ASN A 41 6.48 -12.56 2.29
N SER A 42 5.61 -11.71 2.78
CA SER A 42 5.90 -10.69 3.78
C SER A 42 4.72 -10.49 4.70
N THR A 43 4.97 -10.05 5.93
CA THR A 43 3.91 -9.63 6.84
C THR A 43 3.69 -8.14 6.68
N VAL A 44 2.43 -7.76 6.52
CA VAL A 44 1.98 -6.38 6.45
C VAL A 44 0.94 -6.11 7.53
N TYR A 45 0.87 -4.88 7.94
CA TYR A 45 0.03 -4.42 9.04
C TYR A 45 -1.00 -3.42 8.52
N LEU A 46 -2.19 -3.49 9.07
CA LEU A 46 -3.24 -2.49 8.92
C LEU A 46 -3.64 -2.04 10.33
N ASP A 47 -3.21 -0.84 10.72
CA ASP A 47 -3.60 -0.23 11.98
C ASP A 47 -4.82 0.67 11.77
N ILE A 48 -5.89 0.39 12.48
CA ILE A 48 -7.10 1.19 12.45
C ILE A 48 -7.20 1.95 13.76
N ASN A 49 -7.12 3.27 13.66
CA ASN A 49 -7.20 4.21 14.77
C ASN A 49 -8.29 5.23 14.46
N ASN A 50 -9.29 5.38 15.32
CA ASN A 50 -10.37 6.39 15.23
C ASN A 50 -10.76 6.81 13.79
N ASP A 51 -9.95 7.68 13.18
CA ASP A 51 -10.16 8.31 11.87
C ASP A 51 -9.14 7.89 10.80
N LYS A 52 -8.20 6.98 11.15
CA LYS A 52 -7.12 6.55 10.26
C LYS A 52 -7.05 5.04 10.10
N ALA A 53 -6.66 4.62 8.89
CA ALA A 53 -6.25 3.26 8.58
C ALA A 53 -4.86 3.32 7.91
N ASP A 54 -3.85 2.85 8.61
CA ASP A 54 -2.44 2.89 8.18
C ASP A 54 -2.01 1.50 7.75
N PHE A 55 -1.69 1.32 6.47
CA PHE A 55 -1.20 0.06 5.90
C PHE A 55 0.30 0.14 5.64
N TYR A 56 1.09 -0.84 6.12
CA TYR A 56 2.56 -0.76 6.06
C TYR A 56 3.25 -2.11 6.31
N GLU A 57 4.54 -2.19 6.00
CA GLU A 57 5.42 -3.31 6.36
C GLU A 57 5.97 -3.20 7.79
N ALA A 58 6.42 -4.33 8.32
CA ALA A 58 7.03 -4.43 9.65
C ALA A 58 8.20 -3.46 9.88
N ARG A 59 8.95 -3.06 8.83
CA ARG A 59 10.05 -2.08 8.92
C ARG A 59 9.68 -0.75 9.56
N PHE A 60 8.42 -0.35 9.44
CA PHE A 60 7.95 0.93 9.99
C PHE A 60 7.72 0.90 11.51
N ILE A 61 7.72 -0.29 12.11
CA ILE A 61 7.60 -0.48 13.57
C ILE A 61 8.77 -1.25 14.18
N THR A 62 9.63 -1.87 13.38
CA THR A 62 10.79 -2.65 13.84
C THR A 62 12.07 -1.99 13.37
N PRO A 63 12.85 -1.34 14.27
CA PRO A 63 14.12 -0.71 13.91
C PRO A 63 15.10 -1.70 13.25
N GLY A 64 15.81 -1.23 12.23
CA GLY A 64 16.84 -2.01 11.54
C GLY A 64 16.32 -3.03 10.51
N GLN A 65 15.03 -3.24 10.40
CA GLN A 65 14.46 -4.14 9.39
C GLN A 65 14.53 -3.49 7.99
N LYS A 66 15.09 -4.23 7.04
CA LYS A 66 15.18 -3.79 5.64
C LYS A 66 13.81 -3.84 4.96
N PRO A 67 13.54 -2.94 3.98
CA PRO A 67 12.36 -3.02 3.15
C PRO A 67 12.32 -4.36 2.40
N SER A 68 11.13 -4.98 2.30
CA SER A 68 10.93 -6.12 1.41
C SER A 68 10.95 -5.70 -0.06
N GLY A 69 10.69 -4.42 -0.33
CA GLY A 69 10.45 -3.87 -1.65
C GLY A 69 9.09 -4.23 -2.24
N LEU A 70 8.28 -5.01 -1.50
CA LEU A 70 6.98 -5.52 -1.99
C LEU A 70 5.83 -4.57 -1.73
N VAL A 71 5.94 -3.68 -0.74
CA VAL A 71 4.79 -2.95 -0.22
C VAL A 71 5.12 -1.46 -0.04
N GLN A 72 4.19 -0.65 -0.48
CA GLN A 72 4.13 0.78 -0.19
C GLN A 72 3.41 1.00 1.13
N ALA A 73 3.81 2.01 1.90
CA ALA A 73 3.03 2.42 3.05
C ALA A 73 1.91 3.37 2.60
N ILE A 74 0.74 3.20 3.18
CA ILE A 74 -0.46 3.98 2.86
C ILE A 74 -1.08 4.48 4.14
N GLU A 75 -1.28 5.80 4.22
CA GLU A 75 -2.15 6.43 5.21
C GLU A 75 -3.50 6.69 4.53
N ARG A 76 -4.59 6.23 5.13
CA ARG A 76 -5.96 6.46 4.68
C ARG A 76 -6.76 7.12 5.78
N LYS A 77 -7.61 8.08 5.42
CA LYS A 77 -8.66 8.55 6.31
C LYS A 77 -9.75 7.47 6.36
N SER A 78 -9.95 6.88 7.54
CA SER A 78 -10.90 5.78 7.71
C SER A 78 -12.31 6.15 7.23
N GLY A 79 -12.99 5.21 6.56
CA GLY A 79 -14.30 5.45 5.98
C GLY A 79 -14.32 6.33 4.74
N THR A 80 -13.15 6.65 4.16
CA THR A 80 -13.04 7.42 2.91
C THR A 80 -12.21 6.67 1.86
N SER A 81 -12.24 7.18 0.63
CA SER A 81 -11.38 6.71 -0.48
C SER A 81 -10.09 7.53 -0.62
N GLU A 82 -9.80 8.43 0.33
CA GLU A 82 -8.63 9.30 0.30
C GLU A 82 -7.40 8.58 0.87
N ASN A 83 -6.38 8.41 0.04
CA ASN A 83 -5.13 7.75 0.40
C ASN A 83 -3.94 8.69 0.23
N THR A 84 -2.95 8.55 1.10
CA THR A 84 -1.62 9.12 0.94
C THR A 84 -0.61 7.98 0.90
N ILE A 85 0.02 7.78 -0.25
CA ILE A 85 0.96 6.69 -0.48
C ILE A 85 2.38 7.24 -0.28
N LEU A 86 3.17 6.55 0.56
CA LEU A 86 4.59 6.83 0.74
C LEU A 86 5.39 5.93 -0.19
N VAL A 87 6.16 6.55 -1.10
CA VAL A 87 7.01 5.86 -2.07
C VAL A 87 8.44 6.40 -2.02
N GLN A 88 9.38 5.62 -2.55
CA GLN A 88 10.79 6.02 -2.69
C GLN A 88 11.28 5.79 -4.11
N ASP A 89 12.14 6.70 -4.60
CA ASP A 89 12.83 6.51 -5.87
C ASP A 89 14.07 5.61 -5.72
N PHE A 90 14.79 5.37 -6.81
CA PHE A 90 16.03 4.59 -6.83
C PHE A 90 17.19 5.20 -6.02
N LYS A 91 17.06 6.47 -5.63
CA LYS A 91 18.04 7.19 -4.78
C LYS A 91 17.57 7.30 -3.33
N LEU A 92 16.50 6.59 -2.97
CA LEU A 92 15.88 6.59 -1.64
C LEU A 92 15.28 7.95 -1.22
N ASN A 93 15.05 8.87 -2.17
CA ASN A 93 14.24 10.05 -1.89
C ASN A 93 12.79 9.63 -1.64
N SER A 94 12.17 10.23 -0.64
CA SER A 94 10.81 9.89 -0.24
C SER A 94 9.78 10.86 -0.81
N PHE A 95 8.66 10.33 -1.27
CA PHE A 95 7.57 11.11 -1.85
C PHE A 95 6.23 10.67 -1.27
N ARG A 96 5.27 11.61 -1.26
CA ARG A 96 3.86 11.36 -0.93
C ARG A 96 3.01 11.57 -2.16
N ILE A 97 2.20 10.59 -2.47
CA ILE A 97 1.24 10.64 -3.58
C ILE A 97 -0.16 10.56 -2.97
N LYS A 98 -0.96 11.60 -3.16
CA LYS A 98 -2.37 11.60 -2.76
C LYS A 98 -3.22 11.03 -3.89
N THR A 99 -4.13 10.12 -3.54
CA THR A 99 -5.09 9.52 -4.46
C THR A 99 -6.48 9.48 -3.84
N THR A 100 -7.49 9.41 -4.70
CA THR A 100 -8.86 9.07 -4.32
C THR A 100 -9.23 7.83 -5.10
N ASP A 101 -9.33 6.68 -4.40
CA ASP A 101 -9.51 5.38 -5.03
C ASP A 101 -10.88 4.81 -4.63
N ILE A 102 -11.85 4.90 -5.54
CA ILE A 102 -13.19 4.34 -5.36
C ILE A 102 -13.21 2.95 -6.01
N LEU A 103 -13.46 1.91 -5.21
CA LEU A 103 -13.60 0.56 -5.69
C LEU A 103 -15.09 0.23 -5.91
N ASP A 104 -15.44 -0.10 -7.15
CA ASP A 104 -16.80 -0.55 -7.50
C ASP A 104 -16.95 -2.05 -7.17
N TRP A 105 -17.32 -2.34 -5.93
CA TRP A 105 -17.46 -3.70 -5.43
C TRP A 105 -18.75 -4.36 -5.97
N LYS A 106 -18.58 -5.51 -6.60
CA LYS A 106 -19.68 -6.40 -6.99
C LYS A 106 -19.77 -7.56 -6.01
N LEU A 107 -20.79 -7.53 -5.16
CA LEU A 107 -21.05 -8.62 -4.21
C LEU A 107 -21.57 -9.84 -4.96
N THR A 108 -21.09 -11.03 -4.57
CA THR A 108 -21.60 -12.30 -5.11
C THR A 108 -22.40 -13.06 -4.04
N ASN A 109 -23.08 -14.13 -4.47
CA ASN A 109 -23.75 -15.05 -3.56
C ASN A 109 -22.85 -16.23 -3.13
N ASP A 110 -21.54 -16.10 -3.36
CA ASP A 110 -20.57 -17.10 -2.93
C ASP A 110 -20.19 -16.86 -1.47
N TYR A 111 -20.22 -17.93 -0.69
CA TYR A 111 -19.84 -17.92 0.72
C TYR A 111 -18.86 -19.05 1.01
N LYS A 112 -17.96 -18.81 1.96
CA LYS A 112 -17.13 -19.85 2.57
C LYS A 112 -16.99 -19.61 4.06
N THR A 113 -16.57 -20.65 4.79
CA THR A 113 -16.27 -20.54 6.22
C THR A 113 -14.78 -20.70 6.41
N VAL A 114 -14.19 -19.76 7.16
CA VAL A 114 -12.79 -19.80 7.60
C VAL A 114 -12.81 -19.74 9.12
N GLU A 115 -12.34 -20.78 9.77
CA GLU A 115 -12.49 -20.99 11.21
C GLU A 115 -13.98 -20.87 11.64
N LYS A 116 -14.32 -19.83 12.40
CA LYS A 116 -15.68 -19.55 12.87
C LYS A 116 -16.40 -18.46 12.05
N TYR A 117 -15.74 -17.85 11.10
CA TYR A 117 -16.26 -16.70 10.36
C TYR A 117 -16.86 -17.10 9.02
N LYS A 118 -18.07 -16.62 8.75
CA LYS A 118 -18.69 -16.73 7.43
C LYS A 118 -18.23 -15.57 6.56
N LEU A 119 -17.57 -15.88 5.46
CA LEU A 119 -17.08 -14.89 4.50
C LEU A 119 -17.97 -14.86 3.27
N GLN A 120 -18.20 -13.66 2.75
CA GLN A 120 -18.86 -13.43 1.46
C GLN A 120 -17.82 -12.96 0.44
N LYS A 121 -18.01 -13.37 -0.82
CA LYS A 121 -17.15 -12.94 -1.92
C LYS A 121 -17.64 -11.64 -2.53
N ALA A 122 -16.67 -10.78 -2.89
CA ALA A 122 -16.85 -9.61 -3.73
C ALA A 122 -15.78 -9.60 -4.83
N THR A 123 -16.06 -8.91 -5.92
CA THR A 123 -15.10 -8.69 -7.01
C THR A 123 -15.01 -7.21 -7.37
N ALA A 124 -13.86 -6.78 -7.86
CA ALA A 124 -13.66 -5.44 -8.41
C ALA A 124 -12.56 -5.44 -9.47
N LEU A 125 -12.64 -4.52 -10.43
CA LEU A 125 -11.52 -4.13 -11.28
C LEU A 125 -10.82 -2.94 -10.62
N PHE A 126 -9.55 -3.10 -10.26
CA PHE A 126 -8.78 -2.04 -9.64
C PHE A 126 -7.30 -2.13 -10.01
N GLY A 127 -6.69 -0.99 -10.37
CA GLY A 127 -5.27 -0.89 -10.70
C GLY A 127 -4.86 -1.75 -11.90
N GLY A 128 -5.76 -1.96 -12.87
CA GLY A 128 -5.53 -2.81 -14.04
C GLY A 128 -5.60 -4.32 -13.75
N ARG A 129 -6.12 -4.74 -12.57
CA ARG A 129 -6.29 -6.15 -12.18
C ARG A 129 -7.72 -6.44 -11.76
N ASN A 130 -8.19 -7.66 -12.05
CA ASN A 130 -9.43 -8.18 -11.50
C ASN A 130 -9.15 -8.84 -10.14
N TRP A 131 -9.87 -8.43 -9.12
CA TRP A 131 -9.71 -8.89 -7.74
C TRP A 131 -10.87 -9.75 -7.28
N ASN A 132 -10.57 -10.86 -6.61
CA ASN A 132 -11.50 -11.65 -5.82
C ASN A 132 -11.19 -11.38 -4.35
N VAL A 133 -12.20 -10.93 -3.61
CA VAL A 133 -12.05 -10.54 -2.20
C VAL A 133 -13.06 -11.29 -1.36
N TRP A 134 -12.63 -11.81 -0.20
CA TRP A 134 -13.47 -12.42 0.79
C TRP A 134 -13.50 -11.57 2.04
N PHE A 135 -14.67 -11.16 2.47
CA PHE A 135 -14.85 -10.28 3.62
C PHE A 135 -15.87 -10.83 4.61
N CYS A 136 -15.77 -10.42 5.87
CA CYS A 136 -16.57 -10.87 7.00
C CYS A 136 -17.53 -9.77 7.48
N ASN A 137 -18.83 -9.93 7.25
CA ASN A 137 -19.85 -9.00 7.72
C ASN A 137 -19.99 -8.98 9.27
N GLU A 138 -19.59 -10.06 9.95
CA GLU A 138 -19.65 -10.16 11.41
C GLU A 138 -18.62 -9.23 12.09
N ILE A 139 -17.61 -8.78 11.35
CA ILE A 139 -16.63 -7.78 11.80
C ILE A 139 -16.90 -6.48 11.05
N PRO A 140 -17.66 -5.52 11.64
CA PRO A 140 -18.13 -4.33 10.96
C PRO A 140 -17.04 -3.27 10.81
N LEU A 141 -15.93 -3.65 10.22
CA LEU A 141 -14.81 -2.79 9.83
C LEU A 141 -14.76 -2.78 8.31
N ALA A 142 -15.17 -1.66 7.68
CA ALA A 142 -15.18 -1.52 6.23
C ALA A 142 -13.76 -1.30 5.67
N GLU A 143 -12.79 -2.08 6.14
CA GLU A 143 -11.37 -1.94 5.90
C GLU A 143 -10.72 -3.23 5.41
N GLY A 144 -9.55 -3.10 4.77
CA GLY A 144 -8.77 -4.23 4.26
C GLY A 144 -7.34 -3.84 3.93
N PRO A 145 -6.50 -4.82 3.53
CA PRO A 145 -5.12 -4.57 3.18
C PRO A 145 -5.03 -3.66 1.95
N TYR A 146 -3.91 -2.95 1.81
CA TYR A 146 -3.67 -2.01 0.74
C TYR A 146 -4.78 -0.95 0.66
N LYS A 147 -5.50 -0.86 -0.47
CA LYS A 147 -6.61 0.08 -0.70
C LYS A 147 -7.99 -0.61 -0.71
N PHE A 148 -8.06 -1.87 -0.31
CA PHE A 148 -9.31 -2.65 -0.35
C PHE A 148 -10.22 -2.32 0.83
N ASN A 149 -10.94 -1.21 0.71
CA ASN A 149 -11.91 -0.73 1.71
C ASN A 149 -13.30 -0.54 1.08
N GLY A 150 -14.30 -0.24 1.91
CA GLY A 150 -15.67 0.07 1.46
C GLY A 150 -16.61 -1.14 1.35
N LEU A 151 -16.14 -2.37 1.64
CA LEU A 151 -17.03 -3.52 1.83
C LEU A 151 -17.71 -3.46 3.21
N PRO A 152 -18.90 -4.05 3.40
CA PRO A 152 -19.64 -3.98 4.67
C PRO A 152 -19.06 -4.90 5.76
N GLY A 153 -17.74 -5.08 5.79
CA GLY A 153 -17.00 -5.90 6.75
C GLY A 153 -15.52 -5.99 6.43
N LEU A 154 -14.77 -6.56 7.39
CA LEU A 154 -13.32 -6.69 7.28
C LEU A 154 -12.94 -7.65 6.15
N VAL A 155 -12.02 -7.23 5.29
CA VAL A 155 -11.42 -8.09 4.26
C VAL A 155 -10.51 -9.13 4.93
N PHE A 156 -10.77 -10.40 4.67
CA PHE A 156 -9.96 -11.55 5.12
C PHE A 156 -8.95 -11.98 4.07
N GLU A 157 -9.37 -12.00 2.82
CA GLU A 157 -8.50 -12.37 1.71
C GLU A 157 -8.75 -11.47 0.51
N ALA A 158 -7.70 -11.15 -0.23
CA ALA A 158 -7.78 -10.51 -1.52
C ALA A 158 -6.73 -11.14 -2.45
N GLU A 159 -7.18 -11.57 -3.65
CA GLU A 159 -6.30 -12.22 -4.62
C GLU A 159 -6.66 -11.73 -6.02
N ASP A 160 -5.68 -11.35 -6.81
CA ASP A 160 -5.92 -11.02 -8.21
C ASP A 160 -6.10 -12.29 -9.05
N THR A 161 -6.86 -12.20 -10.14
CA THR A 161 -7.17 -13.37 -10.99
C THR A 161 -5.96 -13.97 -11.67
N ASP A 162 -4.88 -13.20 -11.81
CA ASP A 162 -3.62 -13.66 -12.41
C ASP A 162 -2.72 -14.39 -11.40
N GLY A 163 -3.10 -14.42 -10.09
CA GLY A 163 -2.34 -15.08 -9.04
C GLY A 163 -1.00 -14.42 -8.72
N VAL A 164 -0.86 -13.14 -9.07
CA VAL A 164 0.35 -12.36 -8.79
C VAL A 164 0.37 -11.93 -7.31
N PHE A 165 -0.78 -11.48 -6.78
CA PHE A 165 -0.91 -11.03 -5.40
C PHE A 165 -1.96 -11.83 -4.64
N LYS A 166 -1.61 -12.21 -3.42
CA LYS A 166 -2.54 -12.78 -2.47
C LYS A 166 -2.31 -12.21 -1.08
N TYR A 167 -3.34 -11.58 -0.53
CA TYR A 167 -3.39 -11.15 0.87
C TYR A 167 -4.24 -12.14 1.65
N SER A 168 -3.77 -12.54 2.83
CA SER A 168 -4.50 -13.45 3.72
C SER A 168 -4.39 -12.94 5.15
N LEU A 169 -5.52 -12.74 5.82
CA LEU A 169 -5.59 -12.32 7.21
C LEU A 169 -4.93 -13.39 8.09
N MET A 170 -4.03 -12.98 8.96
CA MET A 170 -3.35 -13.84 9.93
C MET A 170 -3.87 -13.65 11.34
N LYS A 171 -4.08 -12.39 11.76
CA LYS A 171 -4.41 -12.06 13.15
C LYS A 171 -5.07 -10.70 13.27
N ILE A 172 -5.94 -10.55 14.26
CA ILE A 172 -6.51 -9.27 14.70
C ILE A 172 -6.10 -9.04 16.16
N GLU A 173 -5.48 -7.91 16.44
CA GLU A 173 -5.01 -7.52 17.77
C GLU A 173 -5.64 -6.19 18.18
N ASN A 174 -5.87 -6.01 19.49
CA ASN A 174 -6.20 -4.70 20.03
C ASN A 174 -4.91 -3.92 20.27
N LEU A 175 -4.83 -2.71 19.71
CA LEU A 175 -3.72 -1.81 20.02
C LEU A 175 -3.91 -1.23 21.43
N SER A 176 -2.81 -1.15 22.17
CA SER A 176 -2.73 -0.47 23.46
C SER A 176 -1.91 0.81 23.34
N LYS A 177 -1.91 1.64 24.38
CA LYS A 177 -1.06 2.84 24.43
C LYS A 177 0.44 2.54 24.34
N SER A 178 0.84 1.32 24.71
CA SER A 178 2.23 0.83 24.62
C SER A 178 2.58 0.20 23.27
N SER A 179 1.60 0.04 22.37
CA SER A 179 1.87 -0.52 21.04
C SER A 179 2.73 0.44 20.24
N VAL A 180 3.77 -0.11 19.57
CA VAL A 180 4.63 0.68 18.68
C VAL A 180 3.81 1.19 17.51
N GLN A 181 3.83 2.51 17.31
CA GLN A 181 3.14 3.16 16.21
C GLN A 181 4.05 3.24 14.98
N PRO A 182 3.50 3.11 13.75
CA PRO A 182 4.31 3.25 12.55
C PRO A 182 4.80 4.69 12.37
N THR A 183 6.04 4.84 11.91
CA THR A 183 6.58 6.16 11.55
C THR A 183 6.40 6.36 10.03
N LEU A 184 5.17 6.68 9.60
CA LEU A 184 4.87 6.97 8.19
C LEU A 184 5.16 8.44 7.82
N ASN A 185 5.26 9.33 8.82
CA ASN A 185 5.62 10.73 8.60
C ASN A 185 7.12 10.90 8.39
N VAL A 186 7.57 10.57 7.16
CA VAL A 186 8.96 10.72 6.76
C VAL A 186 9.26 12.21 6.58
N LYS A 187 10.22 12.74 7.36
CA LYS A 187 10.73 14.12 7.18
C LYS A 187 11.23 14.28 5.74
N ASN A 188 10.96 15.43 5.14
CA ASN A 188 11.40 15.80 3.78
C ASN A 188 10.76 15.00 2.63
N ALA A 189 9.72 14.18 2.88
CA ALA A 189 8.97 13.59 1.78
C ALA A 189 8.21 14.68 0.99
N VAL A 190 8.40 14.71 -0.32
CA VAL A 190 7.85 15.71 -1.23
C VAL A 190 6.51 15.23 -1.79
N ASN A 191 5.51 16.12 -1.85
CA ASN A 191 4.26 15.79 -2.52
C ASN A 191 4.46 15.75 -4.04
N ILE A 192 4.02 14.65 -4.68
CA ILE A 192 4.16 14.41 -6.12
C ILE A 192 2.90 13.71 -6.66
N THR A 193 2.66 13.78 -7.97
CA THR A 193 1.65 12.96 -8.64
C THR A 193 2.25 11.65 -9.14
N TRP A 194 1.41 10.62 -9.38
CA TRP A 194 1.85 9.36 -9.99
C TRP A 194 2.59 9.58 -11.32
N GLU A 195 2.06 10.46 -12.16
CA GLU A 195 2.66 10.78 -13.45
C GLU A 195 4.10 11.33 -13.30
N LYS A 196 4.29 12.32 -12.43
CA LYS A 196 5.61 12.90 -12.16
C LYS A 196 6.55 11.90 -11.51
N TYR A 197 6.04 11.06 -10.59
CA TYR A 197 6.82 10.03 -9.94
C TYR A 197 7.28 8.97 -10.95
N ASN A 198 6.37 8.46 -11.80
CA ASN A 198 6.71 7.50 -12.86
C ASN A 198 7.68 8.10 -13.88
N LYS A 199 7.53 9.38 -14.23
CA LYS A 199 8.50 10.08 -15.08
C LYS A 199 9.88 10.12 -14.44
N LEU A 200 9.98 10.44 -13.14
CA LEU A 200 11.23 10.48 -12.39
C LEU A 200 11.92 9.11 -12.39
N LEU A 201 11.17 8.04 -12.11
CA LEU A 201 11.69 6.67 -12.17
C LEU A 201 12.16 6.29 -13.58
N SER A 202 11.37 6.65 -14.60
CA SER A 202 11.65 6.40 -15.99
C SER A 202 12.91 7.11 -16.47
N ASP A 203 13.03 8.41 -16.17
CA ASP A 203 14.21 9.22 -16.55
C ASP A 203 15.49 8.64 -15.92
N PHE A 204 15.42 8.24 -14.65
CA PHE A 204 16.57 7.61 -13.99
C PHE A 204 16.87 6.22 -14.55
N TYR A 205 15.87 5.41 -14.85
CA TYR A 205 16.04 4.10 -15.46
C TYR A 205 16.74 4.18 -16.83
N GLU A 206 16.40 5.19 -17.64
CA GLU A 206 17.02 5.41 -18.95
C GLU A 206 18.47 5.93 -18.85
N ASN A 207 18.70 6.81 -17.90
CA ASN A 207 20.00 7.48 -17.74
C ASN A 207 20.49 7.54 -16.29
N PRO A 208 20.73 6.39 -15.64
CA PRO A 208 21.13 6.34 -14.23
C PRO A 208 22.46 7.02 -13.93
N TYR A 209 23.36 7.11 -14.93
CA TYR A 209 24.71 7.68 -14.84
C TYR A 209 24.88 8.89 -15.74
N GLN A 210 23.84 9.71 -15.92
CA GLN A 210 23.88 10.87 -16.83
C GLN A 210 24.96 11.87 -16.43
N LYS A 211 25.03 12.24 -15.15
CA LYS A 211 25.98 13.23 -14.64
C LYS A 211 27.43 12.79 -14.79
N GLU A 212 27.69 11.53 -14.46
CA GLU A 212 29.00 10.91 -14.56
C GLU A 212 29.46 10.85 -16.03
N ARG A 213 28.57 10.46 -16.93
CA ARG A 213 28.82 10.41 -18.38
C ARG A 213 29.13 11.77 -18.95
N GLU A 214 28.32 12.79 -18.60
CA GLU A 214 28.55 14.18 -19.03
C GLU A 214 29.87 14.72 -18.48
N SER A 215 30.26 14.37 -17.26
CA SER A 215 31.50 14.75 -16.64
C SER A 215 32.70 14.12 -17.36
N ALA A 216 32.65 12.83 -17.65
CA ALA A 216 33.68 12.13 -18.41
C ALA A 216 33.80 12.66 -19.85
N GLN A 217 32.72 13.06 -20.51
CA GLN A 217 32.74 13.69 -21.84
C GLN A 217 33.45 15.05 -21.83
N LYS A 218 33.43 15.76 -20.71
CA LYS A 218 34.15 17.04 -20.52
C LYS A 218 35.61 16.83 -20.16
N GLY A 219 36.09 15.58 -20.12
CA GLY A 219 37.49 15.25 -19.81
C GLY A 219 37.78 15.18 -18.31
N ASN A 220 36.77 15.19 -17.44
CA ASN A 220 37.00 15.00 -16.03
C ASN A 220 37.27 13.51 -15.73
N GLU A 221 38.22 13.25 -14.87
CA GLU A 221 38.51 11.92 -14.36
C GLU A 221 37.38 11.48 -13.42
N ILE A 222 36.79 10.31 -13.69
CA ILE A 222 35.78 9.70 -12.84
C ILE A 222 36.30 8.35 -12.36
N VAL A 223 36.48 8.20 -11.06
CA VAL A 223 36.99 6.96 -10.45
C VAL A 223 35.83 6.26 -9.73
N TYR A 224 35.63 4.97 -10.02
CA TYR A 224 34.67 4.10 -9.35
C TYR A 224 35.37 2.78 -8.98
N GLU A 225 35.36 2.42 -7.71
CA GLU A 225 36.05 1.21 -7.17
C GLU A 225 37.52 1.12 -7.65
N ASP A 226 38.25 2.22 -7.48
CA ASP A 226 39.68 2.36 -7.85
C ASP A 226 40.00 2.20 -9.35
N LYS A 227 38.97 2.24 -10.20
CA LYS A 227 39.11 2.19 -11.65
C LYS A 227 38.70 3.51 -12.29
N GLU A 228 39.55 4.04 -13.16
CA GLU A 228 39.19 5.16 -14.04
C GLU A 228 38.09 4.71 -15.02
N MET A 229 36.98 5.45 -15.05
CA MET A 229 35.81 5.17 -15.86
C MET A 229 35.76 6.00 -17.13
N LYS A 230 35.52 5.36 -18.25
CA LYS A 230 35.30 5.99 -19.55
C LYS A 230 33.82 6.05 -19.89
N VAL A 231 33.43 6.90 -20.84
CA VAL A 231 32.04 7.07 -21.31
C VAL A 231 31.38 5.74 -21.66
N GLN A 232 32.13 4.83 -22.32
CA GLN A 232 31.61 3.49 -22.69
C GLN A 232 31.30 2.58 -21.48
N ASP A 233 32.04 2.74 -20.36
CA ASP A 233 31.78 1.97 -19.14
C ASP A 233 30.41 2.33 -18.57
N PHE A 234 30.05 3.62 -18.56
CA PHE A 234 28.71 4.06 -18.12
C PHE A 234 27.60 3.53 -19.02
N THR A 235 27.84 3.33 -20.31
CA THR A 235 26.88 2.69 -21.23
C THR A 235 26.65 1.24 -20.84
N LYS A 236 27.69 0.49 -20.52
CA LYS A 236 27.59 -0.89 -20.03
C LYS A 236 26.85 -0.92 -18.69
N MET A 237 27.27 -0.10 -17.72
CA MET A 237 26.63 -0.01 -16.41
C MET A 237 25.14 0.33 -16.49
N THR A 238 24.73 1.19 -17.44
CA THR A 238 23.32 1.49 -17.70
C THR A 238 22.55 0.23 -18.12
N LYS A 239 23.09 -0.54 -19.07
CA LYS A 239 22.46 -1.80 -19.50
C LYS A 239 22.37 -2.82 -18.37
N ASP A 240 23.43 -2.96 -17.59
CA ASP A 240 23.46 -3.88 -16.45
C ASP A 240 22.44 -3.47 -15.39
N PHE A 241 22.33 -2.17 -15.07
CA PHE A 241 21.32 -1.62 -14.17
C PHE A 241 19.90 -1.89 -14.68
N GLN A 242 19.63 -1.62 -15.96
CA GLN A 242 18.32 -1.87 -16.57
C GLN A 242 17.94 -3.36 -16.53
N ALA A 243 18.89 -4.25 -16.81
CA ALA A 243 18.66 -5.69 -16.71
C ALA A 243 18.37 -6.13 -15.26
N MET A 244 19.14 -5.59 -14.30
CA MET A 244 18.92 -5.82 -12.87
C MET A 244 17.52 -5.37 -12.44
N ILE A 245 17.09 -4.17 -12.84
CA ILE A 245 15.75 -3.65 -12.49
C ILE A 245 14.66 -4.53 -13.10
N ARG A 246 14.73 -4.87 -14.38
CA ARG A 246 13.73 -5.74 -15.03
C ARG A 246 13.59 -7.10 -14.33
N LYS A 247 14.71 -7.66 -13.87
CA LYS A 247 14.73 -8.96 -13.19
C LYS A 247 14.18 -8.91 -11.77
N ASN A 248 14.48 -7.83 -11.03
CA ASN A 248 14.28 -7.80 -9.58
C ASN A 248 13.15 -6.86 -9.12
N LEU A 249 12.61 -6.00 -10.02
CA LEU A 249 11.51 -5.11 -9.66
C LEU A 249 10.29 -5.95 -9.30
N PRO A 250 9.73 -5.78 -8.08
CA PRO A 250 8.51 -6.49 -7.73
C PRO A 250 7.35 -6.05 -8.63
N PRO A 251 6.40 -6.95 -8.91
CA PRO A 251 5.15 -6.56 -9.55
C PRO A 251 4.46 -5.42 -8.79
N TYR A 252 3.77 -4.56 -9.51
CA TYR A 252 2.95 -3.50 -8.92
C TYR A 252 1.55 -4.03 -8.62
N VAL A 253 1.02 -3.71 -7.43
CA VAL A 253 -0.37 -4.01 -7.07
C VAL A 253 -1.32 -3.34 -8.07
N GLU A 254 -1.07 -2.05 -8.35
CA GLU A 254 -1.72 -1.32 -9.44
C GLU A 254 -0.84 -1.46 -10.71
N ALA A 255 -1.16 -2.46 -11.54
CA ALA A 255 -0.39 -2.75 -12.75
C ALA A 255 -0.30 -1.54 -13.70
N ASP A 256 -1.36 -0.74 -13.77
CA ASP A 256 -1.45 0.49 -14.57
C ASP A 256 -0.53 1.63 -14.07
N LYS A 257 0.06 1.50 -12.88
CA LYS A 257 1.03 2.45 -12.30
C LYS A 257 2.49 2.04 -12.52
N ASN A 258 2.75 0.91 -13.18
CA ASN A 258 4.12 0.47 -13.44
C ASN A 258 4.80 1.38 -14.48
N PHE A 259 5.88 2.05 -14.10
CA PHE A 259 6.64 2.95 -14.99
C PHE A 259 7.30 2.23 -16.19
N LEU A 260 7.42 0.90 -16.14
CA LEU A 260 7.97 0.09 -17.25
C LEU A 260 6.90 -0.35 -18.27
N LEU A 261 5.60 -0.12 -18.04
CA LEU A 261 4.52 -0.59 -18.93
C LEU A 261 4.72 -0.26 -20.41
N ASN A 262 5.25 0.93 -20.69
CA ASN A 262 5.48 1.40 -22.07
C ASN A 262 6.92 1.18 -22.56
N LYS A 263 7.73 0.36 -21.84
CA LYS A 263 9.15 0.14 -22.13
C LYS A 263 9.50 -1.32 -22.43
N THR A 264 8.47 -2.16 -22.60
CA THR A 264 8.64 -3.54 -23.04
C THR A 264 8.61 -3.58 -24.58
N ASN A 265 9.73 -3.22 -25.19
CA ASN A 265 10.11 -3.59 -26.56
C ASN A 265 11.59 -3.93 -26.59
#